data_548a5cfdedd2a8aeaf6f4719447b76d6
#
_entry.id   548a5cfdedd2a8aeaf6f4719447b76d6
#
_cell.length_a   1.000
_cell.length_b   1.000
_cell.length_c   1.000
_cell.angle_alpha   90.00
_cell.angle_beta   90.00
_cell.angle_gamma   90.00
#
_symmetry.space_group_name_H-M   'P 1'
#
loop_
_entity.id
_entity.type
_entity.pdbx_description
1 polymer ?
#
loop_
_entity_poly.entity_id
_entity_poly.type
_entity_poly.pdbx_seq_one_letter_code
_entity_poly.pdbx_strand_id
1 'polypeptide(L)'
;MVSKEEAPAEEQREHLTPMQERLLGYIAFRTIGRDGTSESKRQLADRLRSSTKTVDRAITRLSNEGYIEVEENLLPDGRQGPNTYRLARRFKV
;
A
#
# COMPACT_ATOMS: atom_id res chain seq x y z
N MET A 1 -1.19 -34.44 -10.18
CA MET A 1 -0.77 -33.61 -9.09
C MET A 1 -0.74 -32.15 -9.52
N VAL A 2 -1.12 -31.36 -8.63
CA VAL A 2 -1.08 -29.93 -8.93
C VAL A 2 0.33 -29.43 -8.74
N SER A 3 0.87 -28.90 -9.78
CA SER A 3 2.19 -28.34 -9.67
C SER A 3 2.09 -26.91 -9.14
N LYS A 4 3.23 -26.40 -8.75
CA LYS A 4 3.27 -25.04 -8.28
C LYS A 4 2.93 -24.04 -9.33
N GLU A 5 3.16 -24.43 -10.57
CA GLU A 5 2.85 -23.53 -11.67
C GLU A 5 1.36 -23.30 -11.77
N GLU A 6 0.59 -24.22 -11.21
CA GLU A 6 -0.86 -24.10 -11.26
C GLU A 6 -1.43 -23.43 -10.04
N ALA A 7 -0.57 -22.90 -9.19
CA ALA A 7 -1.05 -22.18 -8.02
C ALA A 7 -1.96 -21.05 -8.44
N PRO A 8 -3.06 -20.87 -7.70
CA PRO A 8 -3.96 -19.78 -8.03
C PRO A 8 -3.29 -18.43 -7.93
N ALA A 9 -3.78 -17.49 -8.72
CA ALA A 9 -3.26 -16.14 -8.67
C ALA A 9 -3.40 -15.54 -7.28
N GLU A 10 -4.47 -15.89 -6.56
CA GLU A 10 -4.64 -15.41 -5.19
C GLU A 10 -3.52 -15.85 -4.30
N GLU A 11 -3.09 -17.09 -4.47
CA GLU A 11 -2.01 -17.58 -3.63
C GLU A 11 -0.75 -16.78 -3.86
N GLN A 12 -0.48 -16.44 -5.12
CA GLN A 12 0.69 -15.63 -5.42
C GLN A 12 0.56 -14.22 -4.89
N ARG A 13 -0.65 -13.67 -4.95
CA ARG A 13 -0.88 -12.32 -4.44
C ARG A 13 -0.71 -12.25 -2.94
N GLU A 14 -0.93 -13.38 -2.26
CA GLU A 14 -0.76 -13.41 -0.82
C GLU A 14 0.68 -13.49 -0.39
N HIS A 15 1.59 -13.69 -1.35
CA HIS A 15 2.99 -13.77 -1.01
C HIS A 15 3.62 -12.39 -1.09
N LEU A 16 3.22 -11.55 -0.17
CA LEU A 16 3.82 -10.24 -0.05
C LEU A 16 5.16 -10.36 0.68
N THR A 17 6.07 -9.47 0.34
CA THR A 17 7.32 -9.40 1.09
C THR A 17 7.02 -8.88 2.49
N PRO A 18 7.93 -9.14 3.46
CA PRO A 18 7.72 -8.60 4.80
C PRO A 18 7.53 -7.09 4.81
N MET A 19 8.25 -6.37 3.95
CA MET A 19 8.08 -4.93 3.86
C MET A 19 6.69 -4.56 3.35
N GLN A 20 6.20 -5.29 2.35
CA GLN A 20 4.87 -5.02 1.82
C GLN A 20 3.81 -5.31 2.86
N GLU A 21 3.98 -6.37 3.64
CA GLU A 21 3.04 -6.67 4.71
C GLU A 21 3.05 -5.60 5.78
N ARG A 22 4.22 -5.10 6.12
CA ARG A 22 4.32 -4.04 7.12
C ARG A 22 3.64 -2.77 6.64
N LEU A 23 3.86 -2.42 5.39
CA LEU A 23 3.22 -1.23 4.83
C LEU A 23 1.71 -1.40 4.78
N LEU A 24 1.25 -2.55 4.33
CA LEU A 24 -0.18 -2.82 4.28
C LEU A 24 -0.79 -2.76 5.68
N GLY A 25 -0.13 -3.35 6.66
CA GLY A 25 -0.61 -3.30 8.03
C GLY A 25 -0.69 -1.88 8.58
N TYR A 26 0.31 -1.07 8.27
CA TYR A 26 0.29 0.32 8.69
C TYR A 26 -0.87 1.08 8.07
N ILE A 27 -1.07 0.91 6.76
CA ILE A 27 -2.15 1.60 6.07
C ILE A 27 -3.50 1.12 6.59
N ALA A 28 -3.64 -0.19 6.83
CA ALA A 28 -4.89 -0.73 7.36
C ALA A 28 -5.19 -0.14 8.73
N PHE A 29 -4.19 -0.06 9.59
CA PHE A 29 -4.35 0.51 10.92
C PHE A 29 -4.81 1.96 10.83
N ARG A 30 -4.19 2.73 9.94
CA ARG A 30 -4.57 4.13 9.78
C ARG A 30 -5.97 4.27 9.18
N THR A 31 -6.34 3.34 8.29
CA THR A 31 -7.66 3.40 7.69
C THR A 31 -8.75 3.18 8.74
N ILE A 32 -8.52 2.24 9.64
CA ILE A 32 -9.47 1.97 10.71
C ILE A 32 -9.62 3.19 11.60
N GLY A 33 -8.51 3.86 11.91
CA GLY A 33 -8.56 4.98 12.83
C GLY A 33 -8.97 6.28 12.18
N ARG A 34 -8.64 6.50 10.89
CA ARG A 34 -8.76 7.83 10.29
C ARG A 34 -9.15 7.83 8.83
N ASP A 35 -9.53 6.71 8.29
CA ASP A 35 -9.83 6.61 6.86
C ASP A 35 -8.58 6.80 5.99
N GLY A 36 -7.44 6.37 6.50
CA GLY A 36 -6.22 6.36 5.72
C GLY A 36 -5.14 7.25 6.30
N THR A 37 -4.08 7.42 5.54
CA THR A 37 -2.97 8.24 5.96
C THR A 37 -2.47 9.08 4.79
N SER A 38 -2.19 10.35 5.05
CA SER A 38 -1.65 11.26 4.05
C SER A 38 -0.21 11.53 4.41
N GLU A 39 0.70 10.81 3.78
CA GLU A 39 2.12 10.91 4.05
C GLU A 39 2.88 10.81 2.75
N SER A 40 4.03 11.47 2.70
CA SER A 40 4.90 11.31 1.55
C SER A 40 5.57 9.94 1.59
N LYS A 41 6.07 9.50 0.44
CA LYS A 41 6.79 8.23 0.40
C LYS A 41 8.02 8.28 1.30
N ARG A 42 8.64 9.46 1.41
CA ARG A 42 9.78 9.62 2.29
C ARG A 42 9.39 9.43 3.75
N GLN A 43 8.26 10.00 4.14
CA GLN A 43 7.79 9.82 5.51
C GLN A 43 7.47 8.36 5.79
N LEU A 44 6.85 7.69 4.84
CA LEU A 44 6.57 6.27 5.00
C LEU A 44 7.87 5.46 5.09
N ALA A 45 8.85 5.82 4.26
CA ALA A 45 10.14 5.12 4.30
C ALA A 45 10.81 5.30 5.65
N ASP A 46 10.80 6.51 6.19
CA ASP A 46 11.38 6.75 7.50
C ASP A 46 10.66 5.95 8.57
N ARG A 47 9.34 5.94 8.51
CA ARG A 47 8.53 5.23 9.50
C ARG A 47 8.78 3.73 9.46
N LEU A 48 8.98 3.19 8.27
CA LEU A 48 9.18 1.76 8.09
C LEU A 48 10.65 1.36 8.02
N ARG A 49 11.53 2.33 8.16
CA ARG A 49 12.98 2.12 8.11
C ARG A 49 13.39 1.45 6.81
N SER A 50 12.95 2.03 5.72
CA SER A 50 13.22 1.50 4.40
C SER A 50 13.56 2.67 3.46
N SER A 51 13.87 2.36 2.21
CA SER A 51 14.15 3.40 1.24
C SER A 51 12.85 3.83 0.56
N THR A 52 12.86 5.04 0.02
CA THR A 52 11.70 5.52 -0.73
C THR A 52 11.42 4.65 -1.94
N LYS A 53 12.48 4.11 -2.56
CA LYS A 53 12.31 3.25 -3.71
C LYS A 53 11.59 1.95 -3.33
N THR A 54 11.95 1.37 -2.20
CA THR A 54 11.30 0.17 -1.72
C THR A 54 9.84 0.45 -1.38
N VAL A 55 9.58 1.59 -0.74
CA VAL A 55 8.21 1.97 -0.42
C VAL A 55 7.41 2.19 -1.70
N ASP A 56 7.99 2.86 -2.68
CA ASP A 56 7.31 3.11 -3.94
C ASP A 56 6.92 1.81 -4.62
N ARG A 57 7.82 0.83 -4.64
CA ARG A 57 7.51 -0.47 -5.22
C ARG A 57 6.42 -1.19 -4.46
N ALA A 58 6.45 -1.09 -3.13
CA ALA A 58 5.43 -1.72 -2.31
C ALA A 58 4.06 -1.09 -2.56
N ILE A 59 4.00 0.23 -2.64
CA ILE A 59 2.75 0.92 -2.92
C ILE A 59 2.21 0.51 -4.28
N THR A 60 3.09 0.46 -5.28
CA THR A 60 2.67 0.08 -6.62
C THR A 60 2.07 -1.33 -6.61
N ARG A 61 2.74 -2.27 -5.95
CA ARG A 61 2.24 -3.63 -5.90
C ARG A 61 0.92 -3.71 -5.16
N LEU A 62 0.84 -3.10 -3.98
CA LEU A 62 -0.38 -3.17 -3.17
C LEU A 62 -1.55 -2.52 -3.89
N SER A 63 -1.28 -1.42 -4.58
CA SER A 63 -2.32 -0.73 -5.33
C SER A 63 -2.78 -1.55 -6.54
N ASN A 64 -1.82 -2.09 -7.29
CA ASN A 64 -2.15 -2.85 -8.50
C ASN A 64 -2.93 -4.11 -8.18
N GLU A 65 -2.68 -4.71 -7.04
CA GLU A 65 -3.39 -5.93 -6.66
C GLU A 65 -4.62 -5.65 -5.83
N GLY A 66 -4.97 -4.39 -5.66
CA GLY A 66 -6.24 -4.05 -5.05
C GLY A 66 -6.28 -4.12 -3.53
N TYR A 67 -5.13 -4.14 -2.87
CA TYR A 67 -5.11 -4.11 -1.41
C TYR A 67 -5.37 -2.71 -0.86
N ILE A 68 -4.88 -1.70 -1.56
CA ILE A 68 -5.02 -0.33 -1.09
C ILE A 68 -5.51 0.56 -2.22
N GLU A 69 -6.06 1.70 -1.84
CA GLU A 69 -6.42 2.77 -2.76
C GLU A 69 -5.50 3.95 -2.52
N VAL A 70 -5.12 4.60 -3.61
CA VAL A 70 -4.23 5.75 -3.55
C VAL A 70 -4.99 6.94 -4.10
N GLU A 71 -5.06 8.00 -3.32
CA GLU A 71 -5.69 9.23 -3.76
C GLU A 71 -4.62 10.31 -3.86
N GLU A 72 -4.52 10.91 -5.04
CA GLU A 72 -3.58 11.99 -5.25
C GLU A 72 -4.18 13.29 -4.77
N ASN A 73 -3.38 14.06 -4.05
CA ASN A 73 -3.83 15.34 -3.50
C ASN A 73 -3.05 16.45 -4.16
N LEU A 74 -3.77 17.43 -4.72
CA LEU A 74 -3.14 18.60 -5.32
C LEU A 74 -3.20 19.75 -4.34
N LEU A 75 -2.12 20.50 -4.27
CA LEU A 75 -2.08 21.73 -3.48
C LEU A 75 -2.78 22.85 -4.25
N PRO A 76 -3.17 23.92 -3.53
CA PRO A 76 -3.88 25.03 -4.19
C PRO A 76 -3.12 25.63 -5.37
N ASP A 77 -1.79 25.57 -5.36
CA ASP A 77 -1.00 26.12 -6.46
C ASP A 77 -0.78 25.12 -7.59
N GLY A 78 -1.44 23.96 -7.54
CA GLY A 78 -1.33 22.95 -8.59
C GLY A 78 -0.24 21.93 -8.39
N ARG A 79 0.62 22.10 -7.40
CA ARG A 79 1.64 21.10 -7.12
C ARG A 79 1.03 19.90 -6.41
N GLN A 80 1.68 18.77 -6.55
CA GLN A 80 1.20 17.56 -5.91
C GLN A 80 1.64 17.52 -4.45
N GLY A 81 0.67 17.35 -3.56
CA GLY A 81 0.96 17.12 -2.15
C GLY A 81 1.14 15.66 -1.86
N PRO A 82 1.28 15.30 -0.59
CA PRO A 82 1.38 13.89 -0.22
C PRO A 82 0.10 13.15 -0.60
N ASN A 83 0.25 11.95 -1.13
CA ASN A 83 -0.90 11.14 -1.46
C ASN A 83 -1.56 10.60 -0.19
N THR A 84 -2.82 10.26 -0.30
CA THR A 84 -3.54 9.57 0.76
C THR A 84 -3.63 8.10 0.40
N TYR A 85 -3.28 7.24 1.34
CA TYR A 85 -3.32 5.79 1.17
C TYR A 85 -4.32 5.21 2.14
N ARG A 86 -5.19 4.34 1.64
CA ARG A 86 -6.18 3.70 2.51
C ARG A 86 -6.40 2.27 2.08
N LEU A 87 -6.85 1.45 3.02
CA LEU A 87 -7.19 0.08 2.73
C LEU A 87 -8.35 0.06 1.74
N ALA A 88 -8.29 -0.85 0.77
CA ALA A 88 -9.33 -0.93 -0.23
C ALA A 88 -10.65 -1.30 0.43
N ARG A 89 -11.74 -0.80 -0.17
CA ARG A 89 -13.06 -0.97 0.43
C ARG A 89 -13.46 -2.41 0.66
N ARG A 90 -13.02 -3.30 -0.21
CA ARG A 90 -13.42 -4.70 -0.09
C ARG A 90 -12.91 -5.34 1.19
N PHE A 91 -11.95 -4.72 1.86
CA PHE A 91 -11.43 -5.23 3.11
C PHE A 91 -12.02 -4.54 4.32
N LYS A 92 -12.85 -3.52 4.11
CA LYS A 92 -13.49 -2.85 5.22
C LYS A 92 -14.70 -3.63 5.69
N VAL A 93 -14.89 -3.63 6.98
CA VAL A 93 -16.01 -4.35 7.58
C VAL A 93 -17.14 -3.40 7.89
#